data_265a125931127acebbac80b5d45e5aa5
#
_entry.id   265a125931127acebbac80b5d45e5aa5
#
_cell.length_a   1.000
_cell.length_b   1.000
_cell.length_c   1.000
_cell.angle_alpha   90.00
_cell.angle_beta   90.00
_cell.angle_gamma   90.00
#
_symmetry.space_group_name_H-M   'P 1'
#
loop_
_entity.id
_entity.type
_entity.pdbx_description
1 polymer ?
#
loop_
_entity_poly.entity_id
_entity_poly.type
_entity_poly.pdbx_seq_one_letter_code
_entity_poly.pdbx_strand_id
1 'polypeptide(L)'
;MLEKFSEKMEAIDTRWLPYRRFAGLALSVFVLLTLLGCVSYLFTWTLDQSVLPGLSIFDRKLDVVNLGGKIGLKMAYLLVSRWFGLAAFAVVFAMSVLALRLVFGKRRFSVLRVIVLSVTGAMLLSYILAFVSIASGMETSFGGGLGGECGAQVVLWLENLVNVPVTFCILLFFSILWLYFSSRRFSEWFRRVGVSDGKEEPARKKSRKTFTWTDVKTDSGDESGTD
;
A
#
# COMPACT_ATOMS: atom_id res chain seq x y z
N MET A 1 19.63 -35.38 -5.80
CA MET A 1 20.03 -34.33 -4.88
C MET A 1 18.95 -33.25 -4.77
N LEU A 2 18.38 -32.78 -5.87
CA LEU A 2 17.29 -31.78 -5.89
C LEU A 2 15.98 -32.28 -5.25
N GLU A 3 15.60 -33.55 -5.44
CA GLU A 3 14.40 -34.12 -4.81
C GLU A 3 14.49 -34.18 -3.28
N LYS A 4 15.62 -34.61 -2.73
CA LYS A 4 15.84 -34.59 -1.27
C LYS A 4 15.84 -33.19 -0.67
N PHE A 5 16.27 -32.19 -1.45
CA PHE A 5 16.21 -30.77 -1.03
C PHE A 5 14.77 -30.26 -1.05
N SER A 6 13.97 -30.63 -2.07
CA SER A 6 12.55 -30.32 -2.17
C SER A 6 11.74 -30.94 -1.03
N GLU A 7 11.93 -32.25 -0.75
CA GLU A 7 11.26 -32.92 0.38
C GLU A 7 11.62 -32.30 1.74
N LYS A 8 12.89 -31.90 1.93
CA LYS A 8 13.33 -31.26 3.16
C LYS A 8 12.75 -29.85 3.33
N MET A 9 12.57 -29.12 2.22
CA MET A 9 11.90 -27.81 2.23
C MET A 9 10.40 -27.95 2.50
N GLU A 10 9.72 -28.94 1.92
CA GLU A 10 8.30 -29.22 2.20
C GLU A 10 8.09 -29.65 3.66
N ALA A 11 8.95 -30.51 4.20
CA ALA A 11 8.89 -30.94 5.60
C ALA A 11 9.10 -29.77 6.59
N ILE A 12 9.96 -28.81 6.26
CA ILE A 12 10.15 -27.59 7.05
C ILE A 12 8.90 -26.72 6.98
N ASP A 13 8.31 -26.52 5.81
CA ASP A 13 7.12 -25.67 5.62
C ASP A 13 5.90 -26.27 6.35
N THR A 14 5.73 -27.60 6.33
CA THR A 14 4.65 -28.28 7.06
C THR A 14 4.80 -28.19 8.57
N ARG A 15 6.02 -28.23 9.11
CA ARG A 15 6.29 -28.13 10.54
C ARG A 15 5.94 -26.74 11.11
N TRP A 16 6.15 -25.66 10.35
CA TRP A 16 5.87 -24.29 10.77
C TRP A 16 4.44 -23.83 10.47
N LEU A 17 3.69 -24.59 9.67
CA LEU A 17 2.35 -24.26 9.25
C LEU A 17 1.37 -23.99 10.43
N PRO A 18 1.30 -24.81 11.50
CA PRO A 18 0.40 -24.57 12.62
C PRO A 18 0.76 -23.27 13.39
N TYR A 19 2.05 -23.04 13.62
CA TYR A 19 2.51 -21.81 14.29
C TYR A 19 2.19 -20.55 13.49
N ARG A 20 2.36 -20.59 12.18
CA ARG A 20 2.02 -19.51 11.28
C ARG A 20 0.53 -19.19 11.29
N ARG A 21 -0.33 -20.22 11.26
CA ARG A 21 -1.79 -20.07 11.34
C ARG A 21 -2.23 -19.50 12.67
N PHE A 22 -1.65 -19.99 13.76
CA PHE A 22 -1.93 -19.48 15.11
C PHE A 22 -1.52 -18.00 15.22
N ALA A 23 -0.34 -17.64 14.79
CA ALA A 23 0.12 -16.25 14.77
C ALA A 23 -0.81 -15.36 13.88
N GLY A 24 -1.26 -15.88 12.73
CA GLY A 24 -2.22 -15.21 11.87
C GLY A 24 -3.56 -14.98 12.55
N LEU A 25 -4.07 -15.97 13.29
CA LEU A 25 -5.32 -15.84 14.05
C LEU A 25 -5.19 -14.82 15.17
N ALA A 26 -4.12 -14.88 15.95
CA ALA A 26 -3.82 -13.91 17.01
C ALA A 26 -3.72 -12.48 16.45
N LEU A 27 -3.01 -12.32 15.33
CA LEU A 27 -2.92 -11.03 14.63
C LEU A 27 -4.28 -10.57 14.11
N SER A 28 -5.15 -11.47 13.61
CA SER A 28 -6.50 -11.11 13.15
C SER A 28 -7.36 -10.56 14.28
N VAL A 29 -7.29 -11.16 15.46
CA VAL A 29 -7.99 -10.65 16.66
C VAL A 29 -7.44 -9.27 17.05
N PHE A 30 -6.12 -9.11 17.05
CA PHE A 30 -5.49 -7.82 17.36
C PHE A 30 -5.90 -6.72 16.36
N VAL A 31 -5.92 -7.03 15.07
CA VAL A 31 -6.37 -6.11 14.00
C VAL A 31 -7.82 -5.72 14.20
N LEU A 32 -8.70 -6.68 14.53
CA LEU A 32 -10.11 -6.42 14.77
C LEU A 32 -10.30 -5.47 15.97
N LEU A 33 -9.61 -5.72 17.07
CA LEU A 33 -9.63 -4.85 18.26
C LEU A 33 -9.11 -3.44 17.93
N THR A 34 -8.03 -3.35 17.15
CA THR A 34 -7.47 -2.07 16.73
C THR A 34 -8.44 -1.32 15.82
N LEU A 35 -9.07 -2.02 14.87
CA LEU A 35 -10.07 -1.42 13.97
C LEU A 35 -11.28 -0.88 14.76
N LEU A 36 -11.84 -1.70 15.65
CA LEU A 36 -12.95 -1.29 16.53
C LEU A 36 -12.54 -0.09 17.41
N GLY A 37 -11.35 -0.13 17.97
CA GLY A 37 -10.78 0.97 18.74
C GLY A 37 -10.66 2.25 17.93
N CYS A 38 -10.10 2.19 16.71
CA CYS A 38 -9.95 3.35 15.85
C CYS A 38 -11.31 3.93 15.39
N VAL A 39 -12.24 3.08 14.99
CA VAL A 39 -13.59 3.53 14.60
C VAL A 39 -14.31 4.18 15.79
N SER A 40 -14.29 3.54 16.95
CA SER A 40 -14.90 4.09 18.16
C SER A 40 -14.24 5.41 18.56
N TYR A 41 -12.92 5.52 18.46
CA TYR A 41 -12.15 6.72 18.80
C TYR A 41 -12.62 7.97 18.01
N LEU A 42 -13.00 7.81 16.76
CA LEU A 42 -13.49 8.95 15.96
C LEU A 42 -14.73 9.61 16.59
N PHE A 43 -15.51 8.87 17.36
CA PHE A 43 -16.73 9.37 18.01
C PHE A 43 -16.55 9.65 19.50
N THR A 44 -15.60 8.99 20.19
CA THR A 44 -15.45 9.05 21.65
C THR A 44 -14.21 9.83 22.10
N TRP A 45 -13.38 10.34 21.18
CA TRP A 45 -12.08 10.94 21.50
C TRP A 45 -12.18 12.08 22.54
N THR A 46 -13.22 12.93 22.48
CA THR A 46 -13.43 14.01 23.43
C THR A 46 -13.75 13.54 24.83
N LEU A 47 -14.49 12.42 24.95
CA LEU A 47 -14.88 11.83 26.22
C LEU A 47 -13.71 11.12 26.89
N ASP A 48 -12.91 10.40 26.09
CA ASP A 48 -11.78 9.61 26.57
C ASP A 48 -10.49 10.43 26.73
N GLN A 49 -10.44 11.68 26.23
CA GLN A 49 -9.25 12.53 26.28
C GLN A 49 -8.76 12.81 27.70
N SER A 50 -9.66 12.98 28.65
CA SER A 50 -9.31 13.22 30.05
C SER A 50 -8.68 12.01 30.75
N VAL A 51 -8.97 10.83 30.26
CA VAL A 51 -8.48 9.55 30.83
C VAL A 51 -7.10 9.16 30.27
N LEU A 52 -6.76 9.63 29.06
CA LEU A 52 -5.53 9.26 28.34
C LEU A 52 -4.22 9.50 29.13
N PRO A 53 -4.00 10.66 29.83
CA PRO A 53 -2.73 10.92 30.51
C PRO A 53 -2.39 9.93 31.63
N GLY A 54 -3.43 9.37 32.28
CA GLY A 54 -3.28 8.40 33.38
C GLY A 54 -3.64 6.96 33.01
N LEU A 55 -3.85 6.67 31.72
CA LEU A 55 -4.38 5.39 31.27
C LEU A 55 -3.38 4.25 31.50
N SER A 56 -3.59 3.50 32.58
CA SER A 56 -2.97 2.20 32.77
C SER A 56 -3.92 1.08 32.32
N ILE A 57 -3.40 0.15 31.50
CA ILE A 57 -4.18 -1.01 31.01
C ILE A 57 -4.65 -1.88 32.17
N PHE A 58 -3.88 -1.90 33.26
CA PHE A 58 -4.14 -2.73 34.46
C PHE A 58 -4.99 -2.04 35.53
N ASP A 59 -5.27 -0.73 35.38
CA ASP A 59 -6.09 -0.01 36.35
C ASP A 59 -7.57 -0.37 36.15
N ARG A 60 -8.18 -1.00 37.15
CA ARG A 60 -9.60 -1.42 37.15
C ARG A 60 -10.58 -0.27 37.38
N LYS A 61 -10.11 0.85 37.94
CA LYS A 61 -10.98 1.97 38.34
C LYS A 61 -11.28 2.93 37.21
N LEU A 62 -10.48 2.92 36.13
CA LEU A 62 -10.68 3.80 34.98
C LEU A 62 -11.60 3.13 33.96
N ASP A 63 -12.77 3.71 33.77
CA ASP A 63 -13.69 3.32 32.69
C ASP A 63 -13.41 4.15 31.43
N VAL A 64 -13.51 3.51 30.28
CA VAL A 64 -13.32 4.12 28.95
C VAL A 64 -14.56 3.87 28.11
N VAL A 65 -14.94 4.86 27.30
CA VAL A 65 -16.13 4.78 26.45
C VAL A 65 -15.81 4.03 25.14
N ASN A 66 -14.53 3.94 24.78
CA ASN A 66 -14.08 3.27 23.56
C ASN A 66 -14.50 1.79 23.52
N LEU A 67 -15.16 1.37 22.43
CA LEU A 67 -15.62 -0.02 22.24
C LEU A 67 -14.50 -1.06 22.24
N GLY A 68 -13.27 -0.68 21.86
CA GLY A 68 -12.09 -1.52 21.96
C GLY A 68 -11.51 -1.63 23.39
N GLY A 69 -12.17 -1.02 24.38
CA GLY A 69 -11.69 -0.93 25.75
C GLY A 69 -10.38 -0.14 25.85
N LYS A 70 -9.66 -0.33 26.96
CA LYS A 70 -8.39 0.38 27.22
C LYS A 70 -7.29 0.11 26.18
N ILE A 71 -7.21 -1.13 25.72
CA ILE A 71 -6.23 -1.52 24.68
C ILE A 71 -6.59 -0.87 23.35
N GLY A 72 -7.86 -0.94 22.94
CA GLY A 72 -8.35 -0.31 21.73
C GLY A 72 -8.19 1.21 21.75
N LEU A 73 -8.52 1.85 22.87
CA LEU A 73 -8.32 3.28 23.06
C LEU A 73 -6.83 3.68 22.92
N LYS A 74 -5.93 2.94 23.59
CA LYS A 74 -4.49 3.24 23.53
C LYS A 74 -3.91 3.07 22.13
N MET A 75 -4.32 2.02 21.41
CA MET A 75 -3.91 1.79 20.02
C MET A 75 -4.49 2.86 19.10
N ALA A 76 -5.76 3.21 19.26
CA ALA A 76 -6.41 4.24 18.46
C ALA A 76 -5.78 5.62 18.72
N TYR A 77 -5.54 5.99 19.96
CA TYR A 77 -4.84 7.23 20.33
C TYR A 77 -3.46 7.30 19.68
N LEU A 78 -2.67 6.21 19.73
CA LEU A 78 -1.35 6.15 19.13
C LEU A 78 -1.41 6.30 17.61
N LEU A 79 -2.32 5.56 16.94
CA LEU A 79 -2.40 5.53 15.50
C LEU A 79 -3.09 6.77 14.92
N VAL A 80 -4.20 7.20 15.54
CA VAL A 80 -5.04 8.31 15.02
C VAL A 80 -4.55 9.65 15.55
N SER A 81 -4.44 9.83 16.88
CA SER A 81 -4.06 11.14 17.43
C SER A 81 -2.58 11.46 17.23
N ARG A 82 -1.70 10.50 17.55
CA ARG A 82 -0.27 10.74 17.57
C ARG A 82 0.42 10.61 16.20
N TRP A 83 0.11 9.55 15.44
CA TRP A 83 0.91 9.21 14.26
C TRP A 83 0.28 9.63 12.94
N PHE A 84 -0.79 8.95 12.51
CA PHE A 84 -1.24 8.99 11.12
C PHE A 84 -2.57 9.75 10.89
N GLY A 85 -3.28 10.12 11.95
CA GLY A 85 -4.63 10.65 11.79
C GLY A 85 -5.58 9.63 11.17
N LEU A 86 -6.44 10.08 10.29
CA LEU A 86 -7.34 9.20 9.53
C LEU A 86 -6.60 8.24 8.60
N ALA A 87 -5.35 8.53 8.23
CA ALA A 87 -4.53 7.61 7.44
C ALA A 87 -4.14 6.34 8.20
N ALA A 88 -4.36 6.26 9.52
CA ALA A 88 -4.17 5.06 10.34
C ALA A 88 -4.94 3.84 9.80
N PHE A 89 -6.10 4.05 9.16
CA PHE A 89 -6.86 2.96 8.54
C PHE A 89 -6.12 2.25 7.41
N ALA A 90 -5.20 2.92 6.70
CA ALA A 90 -4.33 2.27 5.72
C ALA A 90 -3.32 1.32 6.38
N VAL A 91 -2.83 1.66 7.58
CA VAL A 91 -1.95 0.79 8.37
C VAL A 91 -2.73 -0.43 8.88
N VAL A 92 -3.94 -0.23 9.41
CA VAL A 92 -4.83 -1.32 9.85
C VAL A 92 -5.16 -2.25 8.69
N PHE A 93 -5.41 -1.70 7.49
CA PHE A 93 -5.60 -2.49 6.27
C PHE A 93 -4.37 -3.35 5.94
N ALA A 94 -3.16 -2.78 5.99
CA ALA A 94 -1.93 -3.54 5.77
C ALA A 94 -1.74 -4.70 6.75
N MET A 95 -2.04 -4.44 8.03
CA MET A 95 -2.03 -5.48 9.08
C MET A 95 -3.08 -6.57 8.82
N SER A 96 -4.27 -6.21 8.33
CA SER A 96 -5.32 -7.16 7.93
C SER A 96 -4.85 -8.08 6.81
N VAL A 97 -4.22 -7.52 5.77
CA VAL A 97 -3.66 -8.30 4.66
C VAL A 97 -2.58 -9.27 5.15
N LEU A 98 -1.72 -8.82 6.08
CA LEU A 98 -0.70 -9.67 6.69
C LEU A 98 -1.33 -10.82 7.49
N ALA A 99 -2.33 -10.52 8.33
CA ALA A 99 -3.06 -11.51 9.12
C ALA A 99 -3.71 -12.58 8.25
N LEU A 100 -4.46 -12.17 7.23
CA LEU A 100 -5.09 -13.08 6.27
C LEU A 100 -4.07 -13.96 5.53
N ARG A 101 -2.91 -13.41 5.20
CA ARG A 101 -1.85 -14.19 4.56
C ARG A 101 -1.24 -15.23 5.49
N LEU A 102 -1.05 -14.91 6.76
CA LEU A 102 -0.55 -15.85 7.76
C LEU A 102 -1.53 -17.00 7.96
N VAL A 103 -2.84 -16.72 7.98
CA VAL A 103 -3.90 -17.74 8.14
C VAL A 103 -4.01 -18.62 6.90
N PHE A 104 -4.19 -18.01 5.73
CA PHE A 104 -4.55 -18.75 4.50
C PHE A 104 -3.35 -19.20 3.65
N GLY A 105 -2.16 -18.66 3.89
CA GLY A 105 -0.94 -19.07 3.21
C GLY A 105 -0.85 -18.75 1.71
N LYS A 106 -1.83 -18.03 1.14
CA LYS A 106 -1.87 -17.74 -0.30
C LYS A 106 -0.78 -16.75 -0.70
N ARG A 107 0.10 -17.16 -1.63
CA ARG A 107 1.25 -16.35 -2.11
C ARG A 107 0.88 -15.32 -3.22
N ARG A 108 -0.35 -14.86 -3.31
CA ARG A 108 -0.83 -14.04 -4.43
C ARG A 108 -0.18 -12.66 -4.53
N PHE A 109 0.35 -12.11 -3.43
CA PHE A 109 1.02 -10.81 -3.39
C PHE A 109 2.29 -10.85 -2.53
N SER A 110 3.29 -10.04 -2.86
CA SER A 110 4.44 -9.80 -1.99
C SER A 110 3.98 -8.96 -0.78
N VAL A 111 4.00 -9.57 0.43
CA VAL A 111 3.58 -8.87 1.67
C VAL A 111 4.44 -7.64 1.92
N LEU A 112 5.74 -7.77 1.72
CA LEU A 112 6.65 -6.65 1.91
C LEU A 112 6.24 -5.45 1.06
N ARG A 113 5.88 -5.69 -0.22
CA ARG A 113 5.39 -4.62 -1.10
C ARG A 113 4.09 -3.99 -0.59
N VAL A 114 3.13 -4.80 -0.11
CA VAL A 114 1.87 -4.27 0.44
C VAL A 114 2.15 -3.45 1.69
N ILE A 115 2.97 -3.96 2.63
CA ILE A 115 3.32 -3.23 3.85
C ILE A 115 4.02 -1.91 3.52
N VAL A 116 5.06 -1.93 2.68
CA VAL A 116 5.81 -0.72 2.32
C VAL A 116 4.91 0.30 1.64
N LEU A 117 4.09 -0.11 0.65
CA LEU A 117 3.16 0.79 -0.03
C LEU A 117 2.08 1.33 0.90
N SER A 118 1.56 0.52 1.83
CA SER A 118 0.53 0.97 2.76
C SER A 118 1.10 1.93 3.81
N VAL A 119 2.29 1.64 4.35
CA VAL A 119 2.92 2.52 5.35
C VAL A 119 3.35 3.84 4.72
N THR A 120 4.04 3.80 3.57
CA THR A 120 4.44 5.03 2.85
C THR A 120 3.23 5.84 2.37
N GLY A 121 2.17 5.15 1.93
CA GLY A 121 0.91 5.80 1.56
C GLY A 121 0.19 6.41 2.76
N ALA A 122 0.19 5.73 3.92
CA ALA A 122 -0.37 6.27 5.15
C ALA A 122 0.39 7.52 5.62
N MET A 123 1.72 7.51 5.56
CA MET A 123 2.53 8.70 5.89
C MET A 123 2.21 9.87 4.97
N LEU A 124 2.20 9.63 3.66
CA LEU A 124 1.90 10.68 2.69
C LEU A 124 0.48 11.22 2.85
N LEU A 125 -0.50 10.34 3.03
CA LEU A 125 -1.89 10.73 3.29
C LEU A 125 -2.02 11.50 4.61
N SER A 126 -1.27 11.12 5.66
CA SER A 126 -1.19 11.85 6.92
C SER A 126 -0.72 13.29 6.70
N TYR A 127 0.34 13.50 5.89
CA TYR A 127 0.85 14.84 5.60
C TYR A 127 -0.14 15.69 4.78
N ILE A 128 -0.83 15.09 3.81
CA ILE A 128 -1.87 15.78 3.03
C ILE A 128 -3.03 16.18 3.93
N LEU A 129 -3.51 15.27 4.79
CA LEU A 129 -4.60 15.54 5.73
C LEU A 129 -4.20 16.56 6.79
N ALA A 130 -2.94 16.56 7.24
CA ALA A 130 -2.42 17.57 8.14
C ALA A 130 -2.39 18.94 7.48
N PHE A 131 -1.89 19.04 6.24
CA PHE A 131 -1.90 20.28 5.48
C PHE A 131 -3.33 20.84 5.33
N VAL A 132 -4.30 20.00 4.95
CA VAL A 132 -5.71 20.39 4.87
C VAL A 132 -6.25 20.80 6.24
N SER A 133 -5.90 20.08 7.29
CA SER A 133 -6.34 20.36 8.68
C SER A 133 -5.85 21.73 9.16
N ILE A 134 -4.58 22.06 8.90
CA ILE A 134 -3.97 23.35 9.23
C ILE A 134 -4.66 24.46 8.42
N ALA A 135 -4.80 24.30 7.10
CA ALA A 135 -5.42 25.27 6.22
C ALA A 135 -6.90 25.54 6.53
N SER A 136 -7.62 24.57 7.11
CA SER A 136 -9.05 24.66 7.47
C SER A 136 -9.31 25.01 8.94
N GLY A 137 -8.27 25.15 9.78
CA GLY A 137 -8.41 25.41 11.21
C GLY A 137 -8.94 24.21 12.02
N MET A 138 -8.82 23.00 11.48
CA MET A 138 -9.24 21.74 12.12
C MET A 138 -8.11 21.01 12.85
N GLU A 139 -7.11 21.74 13.32
CA GLU A 139 -5.88 21.20 13.90
C GLU A 139 -6.10 20.38 15.18
N THR A 140 -7.16 20.66 15.92
CA THR A 140 -7.50 19.99 17.18
C THR A 140 -8.40 18.77 17.02
N SER A 141 -8.88 18.48 15.79
CA SER A 141 -9.76 17.34 15.54
C SER A 141 -9.06 16.03 15.93
N PHE A 142 -9.80 15.14 16.58
CA PHE A 142 -9.29 13.85 17.07
C PHE A 142 -8.04 13.94 17.97
N GLY A 143 -7.78 15.11 18.57
CA GLY A 143 -6.64 15.34 19.47
C GLY A 143 -5.30 15.58 18.79
N GLY A 144 -5.20 15.46 17.47
CA GLY A 144 -3.95 15.67 16.72
C GLY A 144 -4.16 16.17 15.28
N GLY A 145 -5.40 16.62 14.95
CA GLY A 145 -5.80 16.97 13.59
C GLY A 145 -6.10 15.76 12.71
N LEU A 146 -6.56 16.02 11.49
CA LEU A 146 -6.91 14.95 10.54
C LEU A 146 -5.73 14.07 10.14
N GLY A 147 -4.52 14.63 10.12
CA GLY A 147 -3.28 13.94 9.79
C GLY A 147 -2.54 13.34 10.99
N GLY A 148 -3.03 13.57 12.22
CA GLY A 148 -2.34 13.24 13.44
C GLY A 148 -1.22 14.24 13.78
N GLU A 149 -0.79 14.21 15.04
CA GLU A 149 0.21 15.15 15.58
C GLU A 149 1.55 15.07 14.82
N CYS A 150 2.01 13.85 14.50
CA CYS A 150 3.25 13.66 13.72
C CYS A 150 3.14 14.28 12.31
N GLY A 151 2.00 14.07 11.64
CA GLY A 151 1.73 14.69 10.33
C GLY A 151 1.72 16.21 10.40
N ALA A 152 1.04 16.77 11.40
CA ALA A 152 0.98 18.21 11.62
C ALA A 152 2.35 18.82 11.88
N GLN A 153 3.18 18.19 12.74
CA GLN A 153 4.54 18.67 13.03
C GLN A 153 5.44 18.69 11.79
N VAL A 154 5.36 17.66 10.94
CA VAL A 154 6.16 17.61 9.70
C VAL A 154 5.71 18.70 8.73
N VAL A 155 4.41 18.91 8.57
CA VAL A 155 3.86 19.94 7.67
C VAL A 155 4.23 21.34 8.16
N LEU A 156 4.02 21.65 9.45
CA LEU A 156 4.40 22.93 10.05
C LEU A 156 5.91 23.20 9.93
N TRP A 157 6.73 22.18 10.13
CA TRP A 157 8.17 22.30 9.92
C TRP A 157 8.49 22.62 8.46
N LEU A 158 7.83 21.97 7.52
CA LEU A 158 8.04 22.20 6.09
C LEU A 158 7.54 23.60 5.66
N GLU A 159 6.38 24.04 6.15
CA GLU A 159 5.85 25.40 5.89
C GLU A 159 6.80 26.49 6.42
N ASN A 160 7.40 26.27 7.58
CA ASN A 160 8.42 27.18 8.11
C ASN A 160 9.71 27.21 7.29
N LEU A 161 10.04 26.09 6.60
CA LEU A 161 11.25 25.98 5.79
C LEU A 161 11.05 26.60 4.38
N VAL A 162 9.91 26.34 3.72
CA VAL A 162 9.74 26.66 2.29
C VAL A 162 8.45 27.43 1.96
N ASN A 163 7.68 27.85 2.95
CA ASN A 163 6.34 28.44 2.83
C ASN A 163 5.23 27.51 2.28
N VAL A 164 3.96 27.90 2.55
CA VAL A 164 2.75 27.13 2.24
C VAL A 164 2.63 26.71 0.77
N PRO A 165 2.81 27.60 -0.27
CA PRO A 165 2.66 27.21 -1.65
C PRO A 165 3.66 26.16 -2.11
N VAL A 166 4.91 26.24 -1.63
CA VAL A 166 5.96 25.28 -1.98
C VAL A 166 5.73 23.96 -1.27
N THR A 167 5.26 23.98 -0.01
CA THR A 167 4.84 22.78 0.72
C THR A 167 3.77 22.02 -0.06
N PHE A 168 2.75 22.72 -0.57
CA PHE A 168 1.73 22.11 -1.42
C PHE A 168 2.32 21.43 -2.67
N CYS A 169 3.23 22.11 -3.38
CA CYS A 169 3.91 21.52 -4.56
C CYS A 169 4.73 20.29 -4.20
N ILE A 170 5.42 20.28 -3.06
CA ILE A 170 6.20 19.13 -2.57
C ILE A 170 5.27 17.96 -2.27
N LEU A 171 4.17 18.17 -1.53
CA LEU A 171 3.21 17.12 -1.23
C LEU A 171 2.55 16.55 -2.50
N LEU A 172 2.22 17.41 -3.47
CA LEU A 172 1.69 17.01 -4.77
C LEU A 172 2.71 16.15 -5.54
N PHE A 173 3.96 16.57 -5.59
CA PHE A 173 5.03 15.83 -6.25
C PHE A 173 5.21 14.42 -5.65
N PHE A 174 5.31 14.31 -4.33
CA PHE A 174 5.42 13.01 -3.67
C PHE A 174 4.16 12.14 -3.84
N SER A 175 2.98 12.75 -3.94
CA SER A 175 1.72 12.04 -4.22
C SER A 175 1.74 11.40 -5.62
N ILE A 176 2.16 12.16 -6.63
CA ILE A 176 2.31 11.67 -8.00
C ILE A 176 3.37 10.56 -8.05
N LEU A 177 4.49 10.75 -7.38
CA LEU A 177 5.56 9.76 -7.30
C LEU A 177 5.09 8.46 -6.64
N TRP A 178 4.37 8.56 -5.53
CA TRP A 178 3.80 7.39 -4.86
C TRP A 178 2.78 6.66 -5.73
N LEU A 179 1.88 7.38 -6.42
CA LEU A 179 0.94 6.80 -7.37
C LEU A 179 1.63 6.09 -8.52
N TYR A 180 2.74 6.65 -9.03
CA TYR A 180 3.54 6.03 -10.09
C TYR A 180 4.10 4.66 -9.67
N PHE A 181 4.63 4.55 -8.45
CA PHE A 181 5.17 3.28 -7.93
C PHE A 181 4.08 2.31 -7.43
N SER A 182 2.96 2.82 -6.94
CA SER A 182 1.85 2.03 -6.38
C SER A 182 1.01 1.38 -7.48
N SER A 183 0.68 2.11 -8.56
CA SER A 183 -0.29 1.70 -9.57
C SER A 183 0.34 1.49 -10.94
N ARG A 184 0.28 0.24 -11.45
CA ARG A 184 0.72 -0.08 -12.83
C ARG A 184 -0.10 0.69 -13.88
N ARG A 185 -1.42 0.86 -13.65
CA ARG A 185 -2.30 1.60 -14.56
C ARG A 185 -1.89 3.07 -14.66
N PHE A 186 -1.57 3.69 -13.52
CA PHE A 186 -1.12 5.07 -13.48
C PHE A 186 0.25 5.24 -14.16
N SER A 187 1.19 4.34 -13.91
CA SER A 187 2.50 4.32 -14.55
C SER A 187 2.40 4.18 -16.08
N GLU A 188 1.50 3.33 -16.59
CA GLU A 188 1.25 3.18 -18.04
C GLU A 188 0.59 4.42 -18.64
N TRP A 189 -0.38 5.01 -17.93
CA TRP A 189 -1.02 6.25 -18.34
C TRP A 189 -0.02 7.41 -18.37
N PHE A 190 0.80 7.56 -17.31
CA PHE A 190 1.80 8.62 -17.22
C PHE A 190 2.86 8.52 -18.33
N ARG A 191 3.29 7.32 -18.69
CA ARG A 191 4.19 7.11 -19.85
C ARG A 191 3.56 7.51 -21.17
N ARG A 192 2.25 7.33 -21.34
CA ARG A 192 1.53 7.75 -22.55
C ARG A 192 1.40 9.27 -22.66
N VAL A 193 1.21 9.97 -21.56
CA VAL A 193 1.13 11.44 -21.52
C VAL A 193 2.45 12.09 -21.92
N GLY A 194 3.58 11.46 -21.62
CA GLY A 194 4.93 11.97 -21.97
C GLY A 194 5.37 11.65 -23.41
N VAL A 195 4.70 10.73 -24.10
CA VAL A 195 4.95 10.39 -25.51
C VAL A 195 3.88 11.08 -26.34
N SER A 196 4.16 12.32 -26.76
CA SER A 196 3.47 12.95 -27.88
C SER A 196 3.52 11.99 -29.08
N ASP A 197 2.36 11.74 -29.71
CA ASP A 197 2.18 10.90 -30.90
C ASP A 197 3.18 11.26 -32.01
N GLY A 198 4.42 10.84 -31.88
CA GLY A 198 5.25 10.52 -33.01
C GLY A 198 4.67 9.24 -33.61
N LYS A 199 3.93 9.36 -34.70
CA LYS A 199 3.41 8.24 -35.46
C LYS A 199 4.54 7.24 -35.66
N GLU A 200 4.57 6.17 -34.85
CA GLU A 200 5.29 4.97 -35.25
C GLU A 200 4.53 4.40 -36.45
N GLU A 201 5.06 4.67 -37.62
CA GLU A 201 4.72 3.98 -38.87
C GLU A 201 4.77 2.46 -38.55
N PRO A 202 3.68 1.70 -38.81
CA PRO A 202 3.67 0.29 -38.47
C PRO A 202 4.83 -0.37 -39.20
N ALA A 203 5.79 -0.91 -38.46
CA ALA A 203 6.93 -1.64 -39.00
C ALA A 203 6.40 -2.68 -40.00
N ARG A 204 6.62 -2.38 -41.26
CA ARG A 204 6.27 -3.21 -42.43
C ARG A 204 6.83 -4.60 -42.18
N LYS A 205 5.95 -5.55 -41.80
CA LYS A 205 6.28 -6.95 -41.63
C LYS A 205 6.92 -7.38 -42.97
N LYS A 206 8.26 -7.50 -43.00
CA LYS A 206 8.94 -8.18 -44.07
C LYS A 206 8.38 -9.60 -44.11
N SER A 207 7.49 -9.84 -45.05
CA SER A 207 7.03 -11.15 -45.44
C SER A 207 8.27 -11.97 -45.75
N ARG A 208 8.65 -12.85 -44.88
CA ARG A 208 9.68 -13.87 -45.09
C ARG A 208 9.06 -14.85 -46.08
N LYS A 209 9.29 -14.64 -47.39
CA LYS A 209 8.96 -15.64 -48.38
C LYS A 209 9.73 -16.89 -48.01
N THR A 210 9.00 -17.87 -47.55
CA THR A 210 9.51 -19.23 -47.31
C THR A 210 9.82 -19.78 -48.70
N PHE A 211 11.12 -19.88 -49.06
CA PHE A 211 11.59 -20.54 -50.26
C PHE A 211 11.26 -22.02 -50.09
N THR A 212 10.34 -22.54 -50.93
CA THR A 212 10.02 -23.95 -51.03
C THR A 212 10.71 -24.51 -52.27
N TRP A 213 11.34 -25.67 -52.12
CA TRP A 213 12.08 -26.36 -53.19
C TRP A 213 11.23 -26.76 -54.42
N THR A 214 9.94 -26.45 -54.45
CA THR A 214 9.03 -26.65 -55.57
C THR A 214 9.20 -25.62 -56.70
N ASP A 215 9.83 -24.47 -56.41
CA ASP A 215 9.97 -23.38 -57.41
C ASP A 215 11.16 -23.58 -58.39
N VAL A 216 11.97 -24.65 -58.22
CA VAL A 216 13.16 -24.93 -59.03
C VAL A 216 12.86 -25.86 -60.22
N LYS A 217 11.66 -26.45 -60.33
CA LYS A 217 11.36 -27.50 -61.30
C LYS A 217 10.62 -27.07 -62.58
N THR A 218 10.31 -25.81 -62.75
CA THR A 218 9.52 -25.31 -63.93
C THR A 218 10.32 -24.53 -64.94
N ASP A 219 11.65 -24.35 -64.76
CA ASP A 219 12.47 -23.55 -65.67
C ASP A 219 13.53 -24.35 -66.47
N SER A 220 13.32 -25.66 -66.66
CA SER A 220 14.16 -26.49 -67.51
C SER A 220 13.34 -27.44 -68.35
N GLY A 221 12.71 -26.89 -69.38
CA GLY A 221 12.00 -27.73 -70.34
C GLY A 221 11.28 -26.93 -71.42
N ASP A 222 12.04 -26.27 -72.29
CA ASP A 222 11.62 -26.09 -73.68
C ASP A 222 12.78 -25.50 -74.49
N GLU A 223 13.70 -26.35 -74.90
CA GLU A 223 14.57 -26.15 -76.04
C GLU A 223 14.85 -27.52 -76.68
N SER A 224 14.01 -27.91 -77.60
CA SER A 224 14.35 -28.83 -78.68
C SER A 224 13.28 -28.65 -79.75
N GLY A 225 13.59 -27.97 -80.82
CA GLY A 225 14.13 -28.54 -82.01
C GLY A 225 13.11 -28.52 -83.07
N THR A 226 13.62 -28.26 -84.18
CA THR A 226 13.33 -28.67 -85.56
C THR A 226 13.02 -27.51 -86.53
N ASP A 227 14.01 -27.46 -87.39
CA ASP A 227 14.06 -27.32 -88.87
C ASP A 227 13.61 -26.00 -89.46
#